data_6a276fdc089d2fe06afb7e587360430b
#
_entry.id   6a276fdc089d2fe06afb7e587360430b
#
_cell.length_a   1.000
_cell.length_b   1.000
_cell.length_c   1.000
_cell.angle_alpha   90.00
_cell.angle_beta   90.00
_cell.angle_gamma   90.00
#
_symmetry.space_group_name_H-M   'P 1'
#
loop_
_entity.id
_entity.type
_entity.pdbx_description
1 polymer ?
#
loop_
_entity_poly.entity_id
_entity_poly.type
_entity_poly.pdbx_seq_one_letter_code
_entity_poly.pdbx_strand_id
1 'polypeptide(L)'
;MPDTVQEFFETLPSRADTSKTAGMNNSYAFDIEGAGQWTVKVEEGSVSVHDGIQDSADVTISASQEIFQKIIAGEQNPTSAYMTGKLKLKGDMGAAMKLQKLFPDN
;
A
#
# COMPACT_ATOMS: atom_id res chain seq x y z
N MET A 1 -11.32 4.49 -11.80
CA MET A 1 -11.07 3.83 -10.50
C MET A 1 -10.68 2.38 -10.73
N PRO A 2 -9.68 1.89 -10.02
CA PRO A 2 -9.36 0.48 -10.13
C PRO A 2 -10.48 -0.37 -9.53
N ASP A 3 -10.91 -1.38 -10.26
CA ASP A 3 -11.97 -2.28 -9.80
C ASP A 3 -11.40 -3.48 -9.04
N THR A 4 -10.11 -3.72 -9.20
CA THR A 4 -9.45 -4.86 -8.57
C THR A 4 -8.17 -4.42 -7.87
N VAL A 5 -7.71 -5.25 -6.93
CA VAL A 5 -6.44 -5.03 -6.25
C VAL A 5 -5.29 -5.03 -7.26
N GLN A 6 -5.34 -5.94 -8.24
CA GLN A 6 -4.30 -6.02 -9.25
C GLN A 6 -4.20 -4.73 -10.05
N GLU A 7 -5.34 -4.17 -10.48
CA GLU A 7 -5.35 -2.92 -11.23
C GLU A 7 -4.78 -1.76 -10.41
N PHE A 8 -5.07 -1.76 -9.11
CA PHE A 8 -4.53 -0.73 -8.23
C PHE A 8 -3.00 -0.73 -8.27
N PHE A 9 -2.39 -1.92 -8.13
CA PHE A 9 -0.93 -2.00 -8.15
C PHE A 9 -0.34 -1.73 -9.53
N GLU A 10 -1.01 -2.17 -10.59
CA GLU A 10 -0.53 -1.93 -11.95
C GLU A 10 -0.51 -0.43 -12.31
N THR A 11 -1.46 0.32 -11.78
CA THR A 11 -1.58 1.74 -12.11
C THR A 11 -0.99 2.65 -11.03
N LEU A 12 -0.58 2.10 -9.89
CA LEU A 12 -0.07 2.90 -8.78
C LEU A 12 1.07 3.84 -9.16
N PRO A 13 2.11 3.38 -9.91
CA PRO A 13 3.21 4.28 -10.24
C PRO A 13 2.78 5.53 -11.00
N SER A 14 1.78 5.42 -11.87
CA SER A 14 1.31 6.56 -12.65
C SER A 14 0.26 7.39 -11.91
N ARG A 15 -0.34 6.84 -10.85
CA ARG A 15 -1.40 7.52 -10.10
C ARG A 15 -0.90 8.14 -8.79
N ALA A 16 0.27 7.73 -8.33
CA ALA A 16 0.82 8.25 -7.09
C ALA A 16 1.08 9.74 -7.20
N ASP A 17 0.67 10.49 -6.19
CA ASP A 17 0.90 11.92 -6.13
C ASP A 17 2.33 12.16 -5.64
N THR A 18 3.21 12.56 -6.55
CA THR A 18 4.61 12.76 -6.22
C THR A 18 4.84 13.90 -5.24
N SER A 19 3.89 14.82 -5.12
CA SER A 19 4.00 15.87 -4.11
C SER A 19 3.82 15.32 -2.70
N LYS A 20 3.05 14.24 -2.55
CA LYS A 20 2.85 13.57 -1.26
C LYS A 20 4.01 12.62 -0.94
N THR A 21 4.63 12.03 -1.95
CA THR A 21 5.71 11.06 -1.76
C THR A 21 7.09 11.67 -1.84
N ALA A 22 7.20 12.95 -2.14
CA ALA A 22 8.50 13.62 -2.26
C ALA A 22 9.33 13.40 -0.99
N GLY A 23 10.57 12.97 -1.18
CA GLY A 23 11.47 12.69 -0.07
C GLY A 23 11.26 11.37 0.63
N MET A 24 10.27 10.59 0.23
CA MET A 24 10.07 9.26 0.80
C MET A 24 11.08 8.26 0.21
N ASN A 25 11.63 7.42 1.09
CA ASN A 25 12.52 6.33 0.70
C ASN A 25 12.15 5.12 1.54
N ASN A 26 11.07 4.45 1.15
CA ASN A 26 10.53 3.32 1.90
C ASN A 26 10.09 2.23 0.94
N SER A 27 10.02 1.00 1.44
CA SER A 27 9.48 -0.12 0.68
C SER A 27 8.40 -0.81 1.50
N TYR A 28 7.36 -1.25 0.82
CA TYR A 28 6.19 -1.87 1.43
C TYR A 28 5.88 -3.18 0.74
N ALA A 29 5.78 -4.26 1.50
CA ALA A 29 5.34 -5.54 0.98
C ALA A 29 3.86 -5.71 1.29
N PHE A 30 3.08 -6.05 0.27
CA PHE A 30 1.64 -6.24 0.41
C PHE A 30 1.31 -7.70 0.22
N ASP A 31 0.76 -8.32 1.25
CA ASP A 31 0.28 -9.70 1.19
C ASP A 31 -1.25 -9.65 1.30
N ILE A 32 -1.91 -9.68 0.16
CA ILE A 32 -3.36 -9.53 0.09
C ILE A 32 -4.00 -10.90 -0.13
N GLU A 33 -4.61 -11.41 0.91
CA GLU A 33 -5.23 -12.72 0.87
C GLU A 33 -6.32 -12.78 -0.20
N GLY A 34 -6.20 -13.73 -1.10
CA GLY A 34 -7.14 -13.91 -2.19
C GLY A 34 -6.78 -13.17 -3.47
N ALA A 35 -5.82 -12.24 -3.43
CA ALA A 35 -5.43 -11.46 -4.60
C ALA A 35 -3.99 -11.70 -5.02
N GLY A 36 -3.04 -11.72 -4.09
CA GLY A 36 -1.65 -11.94 -4.40
C GLY A 36 -0.72 -11.13 -3.53
N GLN A 37 0.53 -11.04 -3.95
CA GLN A 37 1.59 -10.35 -3.22
C GLN A 37 2.30 -9.37 -4.12
N TRP A 38 2.60 -8.19 -3.58
CA TRP A 38 3.31 -7.13 -4.31
C TRP A 38 4.25 -6.41 -3.37
N THR A 39 5.31 -5.84 -3.94
CA THR A 39 6.21 -4.94 -3.21
C THR A 39 6.18 -3.58 -3.89
N VAL A 40 5.94 -2.55 -3.12
CA VAL A 40 5.93 -1.16 -3.59
C VAL A 40 7.17 -0.47 -3.04
N LYS A 41 8.01 0.05 -3.91
CA LYS A 41 9.19 0.81 -3.52
C LYS A 41 9.02 2.28 -3.84
N VAL A 42 9.33 3.13 -2.87
CA VAL A 42 9.32 4.58 -3.08
C VAL A 42 10.76 5.06 -2.89
N GLU A 43 11.35 5.58 -3.95
CA GLU A 43 12.72 6.11 -3.93
C GLU A 43 12.68 7.55 -4.40
N GLU A 44 13.05 8.47 -3.51
CA GLU A 44 13.06 9.90 -3.80
C GLU A 44 11.74 10.38 -4.40
N GLY A 45 10.64 9.83 -3.89
CA GLY A 45 9.31 10.17 -4.35
C GLY A 45 8.81 9.37 -5.56
N SER A 46 9.67 8.60 -6.20
CA SER A 46 9.26 7.77 -7.34
C SER A 46 8.73 6.44 -6.84
N VAL A 47 7.57 6.05 -7.33
CA VAL A 47 6.89 4.82 -6.93
C VAL A 47 7.08 3.74 -7.99
N SER A 48 7.50 2.56 -7.56
CA SER A 48 7.59 1.39 -8.44
C SER A 48 6.95 0.20 -7.76
N VAL A 49 6.37 -0.70 -8.55
CA VAL A 49 5.67 -1.89 -8.05
C VAL A 49 6.31 -3.13 -8.66
N HIS A 50 6.55 -4.11 -7.80
CA HIS A 50 7.14 -5.38 -8.21
C HIS A 50 6.26 -6.53 -7.72
N ASP A 51 6.15 -7.59 -8.51
CA ASP A 51 5.41 -8.77 -8.12
C ASP A 51 6.16 -9.51 -7.00
N GLY A 52 5.39 -10.08 -6.07
CA GLY A 52 5.94 -10.86 -4.98
C GLY A 52 6.45 -10.00 -3.83
N ILE A 53 6.82 -10.66 -2.74
CA ILE A 53 7.35 -9.98 -1.56
C ILE A 53 8.87 -10.06 -1.58
N GLN A 54 9.51 -8.90 -1.47
CA GLN A 54 10.96 -8.81 -1.41
C GLN A 54 11.42 -8.70 0.04
N ASP A 55 12.57 -9.31 0.33
CA ASP A 55 13.07 -9.44 1.70
C ASP A 55 13.43 -8.11 2.36
N SER A 56 13.66 -7.07 1.58
CA SER A 56 14.13 -5.78 2.10
C SER A 56 13.02 -4.77 2.37
N ALA A 57 11.76 -5.21 2.41
CA ALA A 57 10.66 -4.29 2.66
C ALA A 57 10.71 -3.74 4.09
N ASP A 58 10.49 -2.44 4.23
CA ASP A 58 10.46 -1.78 5.53
C ASP A 58 9.22 -2.17 6.33
N VAL A 59 8.11 -2.38 5.63
CA VAL A 59 6.82 -2.71 6.25
C VAL A 59 6.17 -3.82 5.43
N THR A 60 5.55 -4.78 6.13
CA THR A 60 4.72 -5.79 5.49
C THR A 60 3.26 -5.52 5.87
N ILE A 61 2.41 -5.39 4.88
CA ILE A 61 0.99 -5.13 5.05
C ILE A 61 0.21 -6.38 4.66
N SER A 62 -0.61 -6.87 5.58
CA SER A 62 -1.44 -8.05 5.33
C SER A 62 -2.90 -7.69 5.53
N ALA A 63 -3.73 -8.05 4.55
CA ALA A 63 -5.16 -7.80 4.62
C ALA A 63 -5.88 -8.76 3.68
N SER A 64 -7.21 -8.91 3.87
CA SER A 64 -8.02 -9.66 2.93
C SER A 64 -8.27 -8.80 1.69
N GLN A 65 -8.58 -9.47 0.58
CA GLN A 65 -8.91 -8.78 -0.66
C GLN A 65 -10.10 -7.83 -0.47
N GLU A 66 -11.10 -8.27 0.28
CA GLU A 66 -12.31 -7.46 0.53
C GLU A 66 -11.96 -6.14 1.23
N ILE A 67 -11.16 -6.22 2.29
CA ILE A 67 -10.78 -5.02 3.05
C ILE A 67 -9.90 -4.12 2.20
N PHE A 68 -8.95 -4.70 1.47
CA PHE A 68 -8.05 -3.90 0.65
C PHE A 68 -8.80 -3.20 -0.49
N GLN A 69 -9.78 -3.86 -1.09
CA GLN A 69 -10.60 -3.23 -2.12
C GLN A 69 -11.38 -2.04 -1.57
N LYS A 70 -11.87 -2.13 -0.35
CA LYS A 70 -12.56 -1.01 0.29
C LYS A 70 -11.60 0.16 0.53
N ILE A 71 -10.36 -0.14 0.89
CA ILE A 71 -9.36 0.90 1.10
C ILE A 71 -9.05 1.64 -0.19
N ILE A 72 -8.82 0.92 -1.27
CA ILE A 72 -8.49 1.56 -2.55
C ILE A 72 -9.69 2.27 -3.19
N ALA A 73 -10.89 1.88 -2.82
CA ALA A 73 -12.12 2.56 -3.29
C ALA A 73 -12.45 3.80 -2.44
N GLY A 74 -11.72 4.04 -1.36
CA GLY A 74 -11.99 5.16 -0.47
C GLY A 74 -13.11 4.90 0.53
N GLU A 75 -13.59 3.66 0.62
CA GLU A 75 -14.69 3.30 1.53
C GLU A 75 -14.21 2.90 2.91
N GLN A 76 -12.91 2.59 3.04
CA GLN A 76 -12.32 2.17 4.31
C GLN A 76 -11.00 2.94 4.50
N ASN A 77 -10.86 3.59 5.64
CA ASN A 77 -9.62 4.28 5.98
C ASN A 77 -8.57 3.25 6.43
N PRO A 78 -7.34 3.31 5.88
CA PRO A 78 -6.29 2.35 6.26
C PRO A 78 -5.97 2.38 7.76
N THR A 79 -5.96 3.56 8.38
CA THR A 79 -5.66 3.68 9.79
C THR A 79 -6.75 3.02 10.63
N SER A 80 -8.02 3.25 10.28
CA SER A 80 -9.14 2.62 10.98
C SER A 80 -9.11 1.10 10.81
N ALA A 81 -8.77 0.62 9.62
CA ALA A 81 -8.66 -0.82 9.37
C ALA A 81 -7.57 -1.44 10.25
N TYR A 82 -6.45 -0.75 10.41
CA TYR A 82 -5.37 -1.21 11.27
C TYR A 82 -5.82 -1.27 12.73
N MET A 83 -6.47 -0.23 13.21
CA MET A 83 -6.91 -0.15 14.61
C MET A 83 -7.97 -1.19 14.95
N THR A 84 -8.79 -1.59 13.98
CA THR A 84 -9.81 -2.62 14.20
C THR A 84 -9.33 -4.04 13.91
N GLY A 85 -8.04 -4.19 13.56
CA GLY A 85 -7.45 -5.51 13.30
C GLY A 85 -7.73 -6.08 11.92
N LYS A 86 -8.35 -5.32 11.04
CA LYS A 86 -8.64 -5.76 9.67
C LYS A 86 -7.43 -5.65 8.75
N LEU A 87 -6.51 -4.76 9.09
CA LEU A 87 -5.25 -4.57 8.37
C LEU A 87 -4.11 -4.83 9.35
N LYS A 88 -3.16 -5.67 8.97
CA LYS A 88 -2.01 -5.98 9.81
C LYS A 88 -0.76 -5.33 9.24
N LEU A 89 0.01 -4.72 10.12
CA LEU A 89 1.26 -4.06 9.75
C LEU A 89 2.40 -4.63 10.58
N LYS A 90 3.50 -4.98 9.91
CA LYS A 90 4.73 -5.43 10.56
C LYS A 90 5.89 -4.64 10.02
N GLY A 91 6.80 -4.22 10.89
CA GLY A 91 8.01 -3.53 10.49
C GLY A 91 8.11 -2.14 11.09
N ASP A 92 8.69 -1.22 10.32
CA ASP A 92 8.90 0.15 10.77
C ASP A 92 7.58 0.92 10.82
N MET A 93 7.14 1.24 12.04
CA MET A 93 5.88 1.96 12.23
C MET A 93 5.92 3.38 11.66
N GLY A 94 7.08 4.01 11.66
CA GLY A 94 7.22 5.32 11.03
C GLY A 94 6.96 5.26 9.54
N ALA A 95 7.50 4.23 8.88
CA ALA A 95 7.23 4.02 7.46
C ALA A 95 5.78 3.62 7.23
N ALA A 96 5.19 2.84 8.14
CA ALA A 96 3.78 2.42 8.03
C ALA A 96 2.85 3.63 8.05
N MET A 97 3.15 4.63 8.86
CA MET A 97 2.32 5.84 8.90
C MET A 97 2.37 6.62 7.59
N LYS A 98 3.50 6.53 6.87
CA LYS A 98 3.63 7.20 5.57
C LYS A 98 2.88 6.47 4.46
N LEU A 99 2.47 5.24 4.70
CA LEU A 99 1.75 4.43 3.73
C LEU A 99 0.47 5.13 3.24
N GLN A 100 -0.18 5.89 4.09
CA GLN A 100 -1.41 6.60 3.73
C GLN A 100 -1.21 7.54 2.54
N LYS A 101 0.01 8.00 2.31
CA LYS A 101 0.30 8.90 1.19
C LYS A 101 0.20 8.21 -0.16
N LEU A 102 0.19 6.88 -0.18
CA LEU A 102 0.08 6.10 -1.40
C LEU A 102 -1.37 5.80 -1.77
N PHE A 103 -2.29 6.00 -0.86
CA PHE A 103 -3.71 5.71 -1.10
C PHE A 103 -4.50 6.97 -1.44
N PRO A 104 -5.62 6.82 -2.16
CA PRO A 104 -6.45 7.97 -2.48
C PRO A 104 -7.04 8.60 -1.21
N ASP A 105 -7.20 9.91 -1.25
CA ASP A 105 -7.85 10.64 -0.17
C ASP A 105 -9.36 10.41 -0.21
N ASN A 106 -9.95 10.33 0.95
CA ASN A 106 -11.41 10.19 1.08
C ASN A 106 -12.07 11.55 1.25
#